data_e78d955bdbbeb52ae93ff6b56fd5a3bf
#
_entry.id   e78d955bdbbeb52ae93ff6b56fd5a3bf
#
_cell.length_a   1.000
_cell.length_b   1.000
_cell.length_c   1.000
_cell.angle_alpha   90.00
_cell.angle_beta   90.00
_cell.angle_gamma   90.00
#
_symmetry.space_group_name_H-M   'P 1'
#
loop_
_entity.id
_entity.type
_entity.pdbx_description
1 polymer ?
#
loop_
_entity_poly.entity_id
_entity_poly.type
_entity_poly.pdbx_seq_one_letter_code
_entity_poly.pdbx_strand_id
1 'polypeptide(L)'
;MTKSLYLTAAEGNVGSVAIVRTVIEELKQRYTNFGVFRAFTNGPIEHDIAFKDALDAAGLLDELDIAWGSTRQAFVADEEESMTELVKRYTDYSHGKDAVLILGFLDGDPLTPGMLPRTGRAAANLSTTVALMLSGALRSGREIEVATRLSAAEMVKEHAPVCVALVSSAMEDLELSKPERYITFTDGEKTYLTDEEKAKLQAAMEKESEVVTPLSFQASLISRARSDRKRIVLPEATDPRILQAADELLTREVADIVLVGDAEQINAHAAELGVDVSKARIVSVDDPELNEKYAVEFARLRQKKGVTLEQARETVKDLSYFGTMMVHMGDADGMVSGAINTTAHTIVPSFQIIKTKPGAALVSSCFLMLMEDRVYVYGDCAVTTNPTPEQLAGIAVSSAETAVAFGVEPRVAMLSYSTGTSGKGPDVDAVVEATARAREMNPDLMIEGPIQYDAAVDEAVAKTKLPNSPVAGKATVFIFPNLNAGNIGYKAVQRSAGAVAVGPVLQGLNKPVNDLSRGALVEDIVNTVAITAIQAQA
;
A
#
# COMPACT_ATOMS: atom_id res chain seq x y z
N MET A 1 -9.52 4.24 8.49
CA MET A 1 -8.77 2.97 8.54
C MET A 1 -9.13 2.23 9.80
N THR A 2 -9.13 0.89 9.77
CA THR A 2 -9.33 0.04 10.95
C THR A 2 -8.23 0.31 11.98
N LYS A 3 -8.57 0.55 13.24
CA LYS A 3 -7.58 0.68 14.32
C LYS A 3 -7.02 -0.69 14.66
N SER A 4 -5.73 -0.80 14.99
CA SER A 4 -5.12 -2.09 15.31
C SER A 4 -4.02 -1.97 16.37
N LEU A 5 -3.88 -3.03 17.15
CA LEU A 5 -2.83 -3.17 18.15
C LEU A 5 -2.30 -4.61 18.10
N TYR A 6 -0.99 -4.77 17.97
CA TYR A 6 -0.34 -6.08 17.96
C TYR A 6 0.11 -6.45 19.38
N LEU A 7 -0.56 -7.39 19.99
CA LEU A 7 -0.30 -7.85 21.35
C LEU A 7 0.55 -9.14 21.32
N THR A 8 1.73 -9.10 21.91
CA THR A 8 2.66 -10.25 21.89
C THR A 8 3.48 -10.37 23.16
N ALA A 9 3.77 -11.61 23.57
CA ALA A 9 4.69 -11.89 24.65
C ALA A 9 6.14 -11.65 24.20
N ALA A 10 6.94 -10.97 25.04
CA ALA A 10 8.38 -10.81 24.85
C ALA A 10 9.18 -12.01 25.35
N GLU A 11 8.58 -12.84 26.20
CA GLU A 11 9.16 -13.99 26.87
C GLU A 11 8.08 -15.02 27.19
N GLY A 12 8.46 -16.21 27.64
CA GLY A 12 7.49 -17.24 28.07
C GLY A 12 6.93 -16.98 29.47
N ASN A 13 5.81 -17.64 29.75
CA ASN A 13 5.15 -17.61 31.08
C ASN A 13 4.77 -16.20 31.57
N VAL A 14 4.21 -15.39 30.66
CA VAL A 14 3.76 -14.04 30.96
C VAL A 14 2.31 -13.97 31.45
N GLY A 15 1.59 -15.09 31.55
CA GLY A 15 0.16 -15.10 31.89
C GLY A 15 -0.71 -14.49 30.78
N SER A 16 -0.33 -14.70 29.52
CA SER A 16 -0.91 -14.04 28.35
C SER A 16 -2.42 -14.22 28.23
N VAL A 17 -2.98 -15.38 28.61
CA VAL A 17 -4.42 -15.66 28.51
C VAL A 17 -5.25 -14.67 29.33
N ALA A 18 -4.87 -14.42 30.58
CA ALA A 18 -5.58 -13.48 31.45
C ALA A 18 -5.48 -12.02 30.94
N ILE A 19 -4.27 -11.63 30.48
CA ILE A 19 -4.04 -10.31 29.90
C ILE A 19 -4.89 -10.11 28.65
N VAL A 20 -4.82 -11.06 27.70
CA VAL A 20 -5.58 -11.02 26.43
C VAL A 20 -7.09 -10.89 26.70
N ARG A 21 -7.63 -11.70 27.62
CA ARG A 21 -9.04 -11.65 27.97
C ARG A 21 -9.45 -10.29 28.53
N THR A 22 -8.67 -9.73 29.48
CA THR A 22 -8.94 -8.40 30.07
C THR A 22 -8.88 -7.29 29.01
N VAL A 23 -7.90 -7.34 28.11
CA VAL A 23 -7.76 -6.38 27.00
C VAL A 23 -8.96 -6.46 26.04
N ILE A 24 -9.39 -7.67 25.67
CA ILE A 24 -10.57 -7.88 24.82
C ILE A 24 -11.83 -7.36 25.47
N GLU A 25 -12.07 -7.67 26.76
CA GLU A 25 -13.24 -7.21 27.50
C GLU A 25 -13.35 -5.69 27.56
N GLU A 26 -12.23 -4.97 27.65
CA GLU A 26 -12.23 -3.51 27.60
C GLU A 26 -12.44 -2.97 26.18
N LEU A 27 -11.75 -3.52 25.17
CA LEU A 27 -11.80 -3.00 23.81
C LEU A 27 -13.16 -3.23 23.14
N LYS A 28 -13.78 -4.40 23.33
CA LYS A 28 -15.10 -4.70 22.75
C LYS A 28 -16.23 -3.81 23.24
N GLN A 29 -16.07 -3.14 24.39
CA GLN A 29 -17.04 -2.17 24.89
C GLN A 29 -16.95 -0.83 24.14
N ARG A 30 -15.84 -0.54 23.50
CA ARG A 30 -15.56 0.75 22.84
C ARG A 30 -15.80 0.73 21.34
N TYR A 31 -15.60 -0.42 20.69
CA TYR A 31 -15.72 -0.57 19.25
C TYR A 31 -16.89 -1.49 18.90
N THR A 32 -17.78 -0.99 18.04
CA THR A 32 -19.01 -1.73 17.69
C THR A 32 -18.70 -2.96 16.85
N ASN A 33 -17.81 -2.83 15.88
CA ASN A 33 -17.35 -3.92 15.02
C ASN A 33 -15.88 -4.26 15.34
N PHE A 34 -15.69 -4.87 16.52
CA PHE A 34 -14.39 -5.28 17.03
C PHE A 34 -14.02 -6.66 16.49
N GLY A 35 -12.74 -6.88 16.19
CA GLY A 35 -12.19 -8.15 15.74
C GLY A 35 -11.00 -8.61 16.57
N VAL A 36 -10.74 -9.92 16.55
CA VAL A 36 -9.54 -10.54 17.12
C VAL A 36 -8.91 -11.42 16.06
N PHE A 37 -7.62 -11.22 15.79
CA PHE A 37 -6.91 -11.90 14.71
C PHE A 37 -5.63 -12.58 15.22
N ARG A 38 -5.40 -13.84 14.86
CA ARG A 38 -4.20 -14.59 15.21
C ARG A 38 -3.18 -14.52 14.09
N ALA A 39 -2.04 -13.86 14.31
CA ALA A 39 -1.02 -13.72 13.27
C ALA A 39 -0.42 -15.07 12.83
N PHE A 40 0.02 -15.88 13.80
CA PHE A 40 0.59 -17.21 13.53
C PHE A 40 0.00 -18.25 14.47
N THR A 41 -0.40 -19.39 13.92
CA THR A 41 -0.87 -20.54 14.69
C THR A 41 0.24 -21.61 14.78
N ASN A 42 0.22 -22.44 15.83
CA ASN A 42 1.20 -23.51 16.02
C ASN A 42 0.90 -24.80 15.24
N GLY A 43 -0.21 -24.84 14.54
CA GLY A 43 -0.74 -25.98 13.80
C GLY A 43 -2.14 -25.69 13.32
N PRO A 44 -3.00 -26.72 13.12
CA PRO A 44 -4.38 -26.50 12.75
C PRO A 44 -5.08 -25.58 13.73
N ILE A 45 -5.82 -24.59 13.21
CA ILE A 45 -6.44 -23.53 14.01
C ILE A 45 -7.39 -24.06 15.07
N GLU A 46 -8.01 -25.20 14.83
CA GLU A 46 -8.94 -25.88 15.74
C GLU A 46 -8.26 -26.33 17.03
N HIS A 47 -6.93 -26.39 17.05
CA HIS A 47 -6.13 -26.80 18.21
C HIS A 47 -5.48 -25.62 18.97
N ASP A 48 -5.61 -24.39 18.47
CA ASP A 48 -5.10 -23.19 19.17
C ASP A 48 -6.08 -22.77 20.29
N ILE A 49 -5.86 -23.34 21.49
CA ILE A 49 -6.75 -23.15 22.65
C ILE A 49 -6.73 -21.69 23.11
N ALA A 50 -5.56 -21.06 23.14
CA ALA A 50 -5.42 -19.66 23.58
C ALA A 50 -6.17 -18.71 22.65
N PHE A 51 -6.14 -18.97 21.36
CA PHE A 51 -6.89 -18.16 20.39
C PHE A 51 -8.42 -18.42 20.47
N LYS A 52 -8.86 -19.66 20.66
CA LYS A 52 -10.26 -19.96 20.89
C LYS A 52 -10.82 -19.27 22.13
N ASP A 53 -10.05 -19.25 23.23
CA ASP A 53 -10.43 -18.53 24.46
C ASP A 53 -10.56 -17.01 24.19
N ALA A 54 -9.64 -16.45 23.39
CA ALA A 54 -9.71 -15.05 22.98
C ALA A 54 -10.95 -14.75 22.11
N LEU A 55 -11.28 -15.58 21.15
CA LEU A 55 -12.47 -15.43 20.33
C LEU A 55 -13.76 -15.60 21.16
N ASP A 56 -13.80 -16.55 22.09
CA ASP A 56 -14.92 -16.72 23.02
C ASP A 56 -15.12 -15.46 23.89
N ALA A 57 -14.04 -14.91 24.45
CA ALA A 57 -14.09 -13.67 25.22
C ALA A 57 -14.62 -12.47 24.39
N ALA A 58 -14.28 -12.43 23.09
CA ALA A 58 -14.80 -11.44 22.17
C ALA A 58 -16.24 -11.71 21.71
N GLY A 59 -16.73 -12.96 21.79
CA GLY A 59 -18.01 -13.39 21.23
C GLY A 59 -17.94 -13.67 19.72
N LEU A 60 -16.78 -14.12 19.22
CA LEU A 60 -16.44 -14.25 17.78
C LEU A 60 -16.00 -15.69 17.42
N LEU A 61 -16.47 -16.72 18.13
CA LEU A 61 -16.07 -18.12 17.84
C LEU A 61 -16.43 -18.58 16.43
N ASP A 62 -17.45 -18.01 15.83
CA ASP A 62 -17.86 -18.25 14.45
C ASP A 62 -16.88 -17.68 13.40
N GLU A 63 -15.98 -16.79 13.79
CA GLU A 63 -14.93 -16.25 12.92
C GLU A 63 -13.62 -17.10 12.93
N LEU A 64 -13.57 -18.24 13.63
CA LEU A 64 -12.36 -19.04 13.83
C LEU A 64 -11.63 -19.37 12.52
N ASP A 65 -12.35 -19.71 11.47
CA ASP A 65 -11.78 -20.16 10.20
C ASP A 65 -11.17 -19.02 9.36
N ILE A 66 -11.57 -17.77 9.64
CA ILE A 66 -11.14 -16.60 8.86
C ILE A 66 -10.23 -15.64 9.64
N ALA A 67 -10.21 -15.73 10.96
CA ALA A 67 -9.54 -14.76 11.85
C ALA A 67 -8.07 -15.11 12.15
N TRP A 68 -7.35 -15.72 11.23
CA TRP A 68 -5.93 -16.07 11.39
C TRP A 68 -5.11 -15.88 10.11
N GLY A 69 -3.82 -15.64 10.26
CA GLY A 69 -2.92 -15.31 9.15
C GLY A 69 -2.23 -16.54 8.55
N SER A 70 -1.19 -17.04 9.21
CA SER A 70 -0.40 -18.14 8.71
C SER A 70 -0.09 -19.16 9.81
N THR A 71 0.50 -20.29 9.43
CA THR A 71 0.97 -21.27 10.40
C THR A 71 2.47 -21.12 10.63
N ARG A 72 2.94 -21.47 11.81
CA ARG A 72 4.37 -21.52 12.08
C ARG A 72 5.12 -22.46 11.14
N GLN A 73 4.50 -23.57 10.75
CA GLN A 73 5.10 -24.52 9.81
C GLN A 73 5.33 -23.90 8.43
N ALA A 74 4.32 -23.20 7.89
CA ALA A 74 4.45 -22.44 6.64
C ALA A 74 5.53 -21.37 6.75
N PHE A 75 5.55 -20.63 7.87
CA PHE A 75 6.53 -19.59 8.12
C PHE A 75 7.99 -20.12 8.16
N VAL A 76 8.22 -21.30 8.73
CA VAL A 76 9.56 -21.92 8.74
C VAL A 76 9.94 -22.44 7.35
N ALA A 77 8.97 -22.88 6.55
CA ALA A 77 9.20 -23.35 5.19
C ALA A 77 9.52 -22.20 4.22
N ASP A 78 8.74 -21.13 4.26
CA ASP A 78 8.95 -19.92 3.46
C ASP A 78 8.43 -18.69 4.23
N GLU A 79 9.36 -17.88 4.74
CA GLU A 79 9.03 -16.69 5.54
C GLU A 79 8.35 -15.61 4.71
N GLU A 80 8.79 -15.37 3.46
CA GLU A 80 8.27 -14.32 2.61
C GLU A 80 6.85 -14.64 2.12
N GLU A 81 6.61 -15.87 1.67
CA GLU A 81 5.28 -16.32 1.26
C GLU A 81 4.30 -16.29 2.45
N SER A 82 4.77 -16.74 3.62
CA SER A 82 3.95 -16.74 4.85
C SER A 82 3.59 -15.32 5.31
N MET A 83 4.50 -14.35 5.18
CA MET A 83 4.21 -12.93 5.48
C MET A 83 3.23 -12.34 4.47
N THR A 84 3.35 -12.67 3.20
CA THR A 84 2.41 -12.23 2.16
C THR A 84 1.00 -12.75 2.45
N GLU A 85 0.86 -14.03 2.77
CA GLU A 85 -0.43 -14.64 3.12
C GLU A 85 -1.02 -14.03 4.42
N LEU A 86 -0.18 -13.80 5.44
CA LEU A 86 -0.59 -13.12 6.67
C LEU A 86 -1.22 -11.76 6.39
N VAL A 87 -0.54 -10.93 5.59
CA VAL A 87 -1.00 -9.57 5.26
C VAL A 87 -2.28 -9.62 4.44
N LYS A 88 -2.36 -10.53 3.45
CA LYS A 88 -3.55 -10.73 2.62
C LYS A 88 -4.76 -11.10 3.47
N ARG A 89 -4.66 -12.13 4.31
CA ARG A 89 -5.76 -12.60 5.17
C ARG A 89 -6.17 -11.54 6.20
N TYR A 90 -5.21 -10.84 6.79
CA TYR A 90 -5.52 -9.75 7.71
C TYR A 90 -6.25 -8.60 7.02
N THR A 91 -5.83 -8.23 5.80
CA THR A 91 -6.49 -7.17 5.01
C THR A 91 -7.94 -7.52 4.71
N ASP A 92 -8.21 -8.78 4.39
CA ASP A 92 -9.57 -9.26 4.13
C ASP A 92 -10.39 -9.34 5.43
N TYR A 93 -9.81 -9.84 6.51
CA TYR A 93 -10.46 -9.93 7.82
C TYR A 93 -10.79 -8.56 8.43
N SER A 94 -9.87 -7.61 8.33
CA SER A 94 -10.04 -6.27 8.94
C SER A 94 -10.99 -5.37 8.16
N HIS A 95 -11.38 -5.77 6.94
CA HIS A 95 -12.28 -4.96 6.11
C HIS A 95 -13.65 -4.77 6.78
N GLY A 96 -14.06 -3.50 6.94
CA GLY A 96 -15.31 -3.12 7.60
C GLY A 96 -15.30 -3.20 9.13
N LYS A 97 -14.20 -3.62 9.77
CA LYS A 97 -14.06 -3.57 11.23
C LYS A 97 -13.59 -2.20 11.71
N ASP A 98 -14.10 -1.77 12.88
CA ASP A 98 -13.68 -0.51 13.52
C ASP A 98 -12.29 -0.66 14.13
N ALA A 99 -12.04 -1.81 14.78
CA ALA A 99 -10.79 -2.11 15.46
C ALA A 99 -10.49 -3.61 15.48
N VAL A 100 -9.21 -3.98 15.44
CA VAL A 100 -8.73 -5.37 15.52
C VAL A 100 -7.59 -5.50 16.51
N LEU A 101 -7.73 -6.38 17.50
CA LEU A 101 -6.63 -6.84 18.34
C LEU A 101 -5.92 -7.99 17.64
N ILE A 102 -4.65 -7.82 17.31
CA ILE A 102 -3.85 -8.84 16.64
C ILE A 102 -3.03 -9.57 17.71
N LEU A 103 -3.17 -10.90 17.77
CA LEU A 103 -2.46 -11.74 18.70
C LEU A 103 -1.22 -12.34 18.03
N GLY A 104 -0.05 -11.92 18.51
CA GLY A 104 1.24 -12.46 18.13
C GLY A 104 1.59 -13.70 18.94
N PHE A 105 2.79 -13.71 19.51
CA PHE A 105 3.29 -14.78 20.37
C PHE A 105 2.58 -14.79 21.73
N LEU A 106 2.11 -15.96 22.18
CA LEU A 106 1.39 -16.16 23.45
C LEU A 106 2.05 -17.28 24.27
N ASP A 107 1.64 -17.41 25.54
CA ASP A 107 2.04 -18.56 26.38
C ASP A 107 1.59 -19.89 25.75
N GLY A 108 2.46 -20.87 25.85
CA GLY A 108 2.27 -22.17 25.20
C GLY A 108 2.79 -22.25 23.77
N ASP A 109 3.09 -21.11 23.16
CA ASP A 109 3.79 -21.08 21.88
C ASP A 109 5.25 -21.55 22.09
N PRO A 110 5.79 -22.42 21.21
CA PRO A 110 7.17 -22.87 21.36
C PRO A 110 8.17 -21.71 21.25
N LEU A 111 8.98 -21.52 22.27
CA LEU A 111 10.06 -20.54 22.25
C LEU A 111 11.15 -20.99 21.27
N THR A 112 11.32 -20.28 20.17
CA THR A 112 12.43 -20.46 19.24
C THR A 112 13.28 -19.20 19.18
N PRO A 113 14.61 -19.33 19.05
CA PRO A 113 15.46 -18.18 18.81
C PRO A 113 14.98 -17.33 17.62
N GLY A 114 14.98 -16.01 17.77
CA GLY A 114 14.58 -15.09 16.71
C GLY A 114 13.07 -14.89 16.54
N MET A 115 12.23 -15.38 17.44
CA MET A 115 10.77 -15.16 17.35
C MET A 115 10.38 -13.69 17.56
N LEU A 116 11.05 -12.99 18.47
CA LEU A 116 10.71 -11.61 18.77
C LEU A 116 10.93 -10.67 17.57
N PRO A 117 12.08 -10.70 16.85
CA PRO A 117 12.23 -9.97 15.60
C PRO A 117 11.17 -10.32 14.55
N ARG A 118 10.88 -11.60 14.34
CA ARG A 118 9.88 -12.05 13.37
C ARG A 118 8.46 -11.55 13.68
N THR A 119 8.11 -11.53 14.95
CA THR A 119 6.87 -10.93 15.43
C THR A 119 6.85 -9.39 15.16
N GLY A 120 7.98 -8.72 15.34
CA GLY A 120 8.16 -7.32 14.97
C GLY A 120 7.94 -7.10 13.48
N ARG A 121 8.57 -7.91 12.63
CA ARG A 121 8.38 -7.86 11.18
C ARG A 121 6.92 -8.07 10.77
N ALA A 122 6.22 -9.00 11.42
CA ALA A 122 4.78 -9.19 11.20
C ALA A 122 3.98 -7.93 11.56
N ALA A 123 4.24 -7.33 12.74
CA ALA A 123 3.55 -6.12 13.18
C ALA A 123 3.81 -4.93 12.22
N ALA A 124 5.04 -4.76 11.73
CA ALA A 124 5.39 -3.74 10.73
C ALA A 124 4.63 -3.95 9.42
N ASN A 125 4.59 -5.19 8.90
CA ASN A 125 3.86 -5.53 7.68
C ASN A 125 2.33 -5.39 7.82
N LEU A 126 1.80 -5.43 9.04
CA LEU A 126 0.39 -5.17 9.34
C LEU A 126 0.11 -3.69 9.67
N SER A 127 1.11 -2.80 9.53
CA SER A 127 1.02 -1.36 9.84
C SER A 127 0.48 -1.07 11.25
N THR A 128 0.91 -1.84 12.24
CA THR A 128 0.40 -1.72 13.60
C THR A 128 1.50 -1.41 14.61
N THR A 129 1.14 -0.79 15.73
CA THR A 129 2.05 -0.63 16.88
C THR A 129 1.95 -1.84 17.79
N VAL A 130 2.99 -2.04 18.62
CA VAL A 130 3.13 -3.24 19.45
C VAL A 130 2.85 -2.94 20.91
N ALA A 131 2.04 -3.78 21.54
CA ALA A 131 1.92 -3.93 23.00
C ALA A 131 2.70 -5.18 23.43
N LEU A 132 3.74 -4.99 24.25
CA LEU A 132 4.57 -6.10 24.76
C LEU A 132 4.04 -6.63 26.06
N MET A 133 3.92 -7.96 26.19
CA MET A 133 3.63 -8.63 27.46
C MET A 133 4.93 -9.15 28.09
N LEU A 134 5.14 -8.85 29.38
CA LEU A 134 6.29 -9.29 30.18
C LEU A 134 5.81 -9.83 31.52
N SER A 135 6.63 -10.70 32.15
CA SER A 135 6.41 -11.16 33.50
C SER A 135 7.07 -10.18 34.49
N GLY A 136 6.31 -9.74 35.48
CA GLY A 136 6.81 -9.00 36.65
C GLY A 136 7.19 -9.89 37.83
N ALA A 137 6.96 -11.21 37.74
CA ALA A 137 7.22 -12.15 38.81
C ALA A 137 8.67 -12.09 39.29
N LEU A 138 8.87 -11.81 40.56
CA LEU A 138 10.18 -11.71 41.23
C LEU A 138 11.14 -10.67 40.60
N ARG A 139 10.61 -9.65 39.90
CA ARG A 139 11.38 -8.59 39.25
C ARG A 139 11.13 -7.23 39.90
N SER A 140 12.19 -6.47 40.08
CA SER A 140 12.12 -5.05 40.41
C SER A 140 11.69 -4.22 39.19
N GLY A 141 11.17 -3.01 39.41
CA GLY A 141 10.81 -2.09 38.33
C GLY A 141 11.96 -1.84 37.35
N ARG A 142 13.18 -1.69 37.86
CA ARG A 142 14.37 -1.52 37.00
C ARG A 142 14.62 -2.74 36.08
N GLU A 143 14.44 -3.95 36.57
CA GLU A 143 14.62 -5.18 35.76
C GLU A 143 13.54 -5.27 34.67
N ILE A 144 12.29 -4.90 35.00
CA ILE A 144 11.20 -4.84 34.03
C ILE A 144 11.49 -3.77 32.96
N GLU A 145 11.93 -2.59 33.34
CA GLU A 145 12.30 -1.52 32.42
C GLU A 145 13.46 -1.90 31.49
N VAL A 146 14.45 -2.63 32.01
CA VAL A 146 15.57 -3.15 31.20
C VAL A 146 15.06 -4.19 30.20
N ALA A 147 14.25 -5.16 30.64
CA ALA A 147 13.68 -6.19 29.79
C ALA A 147 12.80 -5.56 28.68
N THR A 148 11.93 -4.63 29.04
CA THR A 148 11.09 -3.89 28.08
C THR A 148 11.94 -3.16 27.04
N ARG A 149 12.99 -2.44 27.48
CA ARG A 149 13.87 -1.69 26.57
C ARG A 149 14.60 -2.60 25.60
N LEU A 150 15.10 -3.75 26.07
CA LEU A 150 15.80 -4.71 25.21
C LEU A 150 14.87 -5.34 24.19
N SER A 151 13.69 -5.79 24.62
CA SER A 151 12.67 -6.35 23.72
C SER A 151 12.16 -5.30 22.71
N ALA A 152 11.91 -4.08 23.16
CA ALA A 152 11.52 -2.99 22.26
C ALA A 152 12.62 -2.63 21.25
N ALA A 153 13.91 -2.74 21.62
CA ALA A 153 15.01 -2.49 20.70
C ALA A 153 15.06 -3.56 19.57
N GLU A 154 14.75 -4.82 19.86
CA GLU A 154 14.64 -5.84 18.81
C GLU A 154 13.43 -5.58 17.89
N MET A 155 12.29 -5.17 18.43
CA MET A 155 11.12 -4.80 17.64
C MET A 155 11.38 -3.60 16.72
N VAL A 156 12.06 -2.57 17.23
CA VAL A 156 12.39 -1.36 16.45
C VAL A 156 13.34 -1.64 15.30
N LYS A 157 14.24 -2.63 15.42
CA LYS A 157 15.08 -3.08 14.29
C LYS A 157 14.24 -3.63 13.12
N GLU A 158 13.08 -4.19 13.42
CA GLU A 158 12.11 -4.69 12.44
C GLU A 158 11.03 -3.64 12.12
N HIS A 159 11.30 -2.37 12.39
CA HIS A 159 10.39 -1.25 12.16
C HIS A 159 9.04 -1.33 12.91
N ALA A 160 8.95 -2.10 14.00
CA ALA A 160 7.74 -2.25 14.82
C ALA A 160 7.83 -1.42 16.11
N PRO A 161 7.17 -0.24 16.19
CA PRO A 161 7.25 0.60 17.36
C PRO A 161 6.43 0.03 18.53
N VAL A 162 7.07 -0.10 19.69
CA VAL A 162 6.39 -0.49 20.94
C VAL A 162 5.75 0.74 21.59
N CYS A 163 4.44 0.67 21.83
CA CYS A 163 3.68 1.79 22.38
C CYS A 163 3.36 1.62 23.89
N VAL A 164 3.19 0.39 24.36
CA VAL A 164 2.86 0.08 25.75
C VAL A 164 3.42 -1.29 26.15
N ALA A 165 3.71 -1.48 27.44
CA ALA A 165 4.08 -2.78 28.01
C ALA A 165 3.03 -3.21 29.03
N LEU A 166 2.58 -4.45 28.96
CA LEU A 166 1.66 -5.10 29.89
C LEU A 166 2.46 -6.06 30.78
N VAL A 167 2.48 -5.83 32.07
CA VAL A 167 3.30 -6.57 33.04
C VAL A 167 2.40 -7.40 33.92
N SER A 168 2.48 -8.73 33.78
CA SER A 168 1.77 -9.67 34.64
C SER A 168 2.51 -9.90 35.96
N SER A 169 1.81 -10.42 36.96
CA SER A 169 2.39 -10.79 38.26
C SER A 169 3.27 -9.68 38.86
N ALA A 170 2.85 -8.42 38.64
CA ALA A 170 3.54 -7.27 39.19
C ALA A 170 3.38 -7.21 40.71
N MET A 171 4.44 -6.85 41.43
CA MET A 171 4.37 -6.61 42.89
C MET A 171 3.51 -5.35 43.15
N GLU A 172 2.77 -5.31 44.27
CA GLU A 172 1.90 -4.17 44.62
C GLU A 172 2.66 -2.85 44.78
N ASP A 173 3.91 -2.93 45.19
CA ASP A 173 4.81 -1.78 45.43
C ASP A 173 5.80 -1.56 44.26
N LEU A 174 5.46 -1.99 43.07
CA LEU A 174 6.32 -1.88 41.89
C LEU A 174 6.57 -0.41 41.54
N GLU A 175 7.81 0.04 41.66
CA GLU A 175 8.25 1.37 41.25
C GLU A 175 8.80 1.36 39.83
N LEU A 176 8.18 2.14 38.93
CA LEU A 176 8.59 2.32 37.54
C LEU A 176 8.96 3.79 37.29
N SER A 177 10.04 4.06 36.57
CA SER A 177 10.48 5.43 36.26
C SER A 177 9.59 6.16 35.26
N LYS A 178 8.86 5.38 34.44
CA LYS A 178 7.92 5.87 33.39
C LYS A 178 6.62 5.09 33.44
N PRO A 179 5.83 5.22 34.52
CA PRO A 179 4.61 4.41 34.71
C PRO A 179 3.56 4.60 33.60
N GLU A 180 3.60 5.73 32.89
CA GLU A 180 2.72 6.00 31.76
C GLU A 180 2.88 5.02 30.58
N ARG A 181 4.00 4.29 30.52
CA ARG A 181 4.31 3.29 29.49
C ARG A 181 3.86 1.88 29.85
N TYR A 182 3.34 1.68 31.05
CA TYR A 182 3.05 0.35 31.59
C TYR A 182 1.59 0.23 32.02
N ILE A 183 1.04 -0.95 31.79
CA ILE A 183 -0.19 -1.45 32.39
C ILE A 183 0.20 -2.66 33.23
N THR A 184 -0.13 -2.65 34.53
CA THR A 184 0.33 -3.67 35.47
C THR A 184 -0.84 -4.54 35.95
N PHE A 185 -0.59 -5.86 35.99
CA PHE A 185 -1.50 -6.88 36.51
C PHE A 185 -0.84 -7.48 37.75
N THR A 186 -1.43 -7.27 38.92
CA THR A 186 -0.99 -7.89 40.18
C THR A 186 -1.46 -9.34 40.27
N ASP A 187 -0.80 -10.16 41.09
CA ASP A 187 -1.07 -11.60 41.17
C ASP A 187 -2.54 -11.95 41.43
N GLY A 188 -3.05 -12.82 40.60
CA GLY A 188 -4.16 -13.76 40.83
C GLY A 188 -5.57 -13.21 40.68
N GLU A 189 -5.86 -11.93 40.73
CA GLU A 189 -7.25 -11.45 40.80
C GLU A 189 -7.58 -10.17 40.02
N LYS A 190 -6.62 -9.49 39.41
CA LYS A 190 -6.93 -8.27 38.64
C LYS A 190 -7.50 -8.63 37.26
N THR A 191 -8.82 -8.74 37.20
CA THR A 191 -9.59 -8.96 35.96
C THR A 191 -10.14 -7.67 35.35
N TYR A 192 -9.74 -6.49 35.87
CA TYR A 192 -10.20 -5.20 35.40
C TYR A 192 -9.06 -4.19 35.34
N LEU A 193 -9.16 -3.24 34.42
CA LEU A 193 -8.24 -2.11 34.30
C LEU A 193 -8.79 -0.90 35.07
N THR A 194 -7.91 -0.14 35.69
CA THR A 194 -8.25 1.19 36.23
C THR A 194 -8.55 2.17 35.09
N ASP A 195 -9.19 3.29 35.37
CA ASP A 195 -9.51 4.29 34.33
C ASP A 195 -8.25 4.86 33.66
N GLU A 196 -7.14 4.98 34.41
CA GLU A 196 -5.84 5.37 33.82
C GLU A 196 -5.29 4.30 32.87
N GLU A 197 -5.34 3.02 33.25
CA GLU A 197 -4.88 1.92 32.40
C GLU A 197 -5.76 1.73 31.15
N LYS A 198 -7.06 1.93 31.29
CA LYS A 198 -7.99 1.98 30.15
C LYS A 198 -7.62 3.09 29.16
N ALA A 199 -7.28 4.28 29.69
CA ALA A 199 -6.83 5.38 28.86
C ALA A 199 -5.50 5.07 28.14
N LYS A 200 -4.55 4.40 28.81
CA LYS A 200 -3.29 3.94 28.20
C LYS A 200 -3.53 2.92 27.09
N LEU A 201 -4.41 1.94 27.33
CA LEU A 201 -4.77 0.92 26.33
C LEU A 201 -5.44 1.56 25.11
N GLN A 202 -6.36 2.51 25.34
CA GLN A 202 -7.01 3.23 24.27
C GLN A 202 -6.00 4.05 23.45
N ALA A 203 -5.12 4.79 24.12
CA ALA A 203 -4.07 5.54 23.43
C ALA A 203 -3.15 4.64 22.59
N ALA A 204 -2.86 3.43 23.07
CA ALA A 204 -2.11 2.43 22.32
C ALA A 204 -2.88 1.96 21.07
N MET A 205 -4.17 1.69 21.19
CA MET A 205 -5.04 1.24 20.09
C MET A 205 -5.26 2.34 19.03
N GLU A 206 -5.29 3.62 19.45
CA GLU A 206 -5.44 4.77 18.56
C GLU A 206 -4.13 5.19 17.86
N LYS A 207 -3.00 4.66 18.33
CA LYS A 207 -1.69 5.04 17.81
C LYS A 207 -1.42 4.36 16.46
N GLU A 208 -1.29 5.16 15.42
CA GLU A 208 -0.95 4.67 14.08
C GLU A 208 0.56 4.43 13.94
N SER A 209 0.94 3.43 13.16
CA SER A 209 2.33 3.23 12.74
C SER A 209 2.66 4.19 11.61
N GLU A 210 3.81 4.85 11.70
CA GLU A 210 4.36 5.69 10.62
C GLU A 210 5.14 4.86 9.59
N VAL A 211 5.38 3.60 9.89
CA VAL A 211 6.13 2.68 9.04
C VAL A 211 5.24 2.14 7.94
N VAL A 212 5.72 2.18 6.71
CA VAL A 212 5.05 1.65 5.54
C VAL A 212 5.99 0.68 4.81
N THR A 213 5.81 -0.60 5.07
CA THR A 213 6.56 -1.67 4.38
C THR A 213 5.99 -1.93 2.98
N PRO A 214 6.71 -2.61 2.09
CA PRO A 214 6.17 -3.00 0.78
C PRO A 214 4.85 -3.75 0.87
N LEU A 215 4.75 -4.77 1.73
CA LEU A 215 3.53 -5.56 1.90
C LEU A 215 2.36 -4.73 2.47
N SER A 216 2.63 -3.89 3.49
CA SER A 216 1.59 -3.04 4.06
C SER A 216 1.08 -1.99 3.06
N PHE A 217 1.96 -1.48 2.21
CA PHE A 217 1.57 -0.56 1.15
C PHE A 217 0.66 -1.24 0.12
N GLN A 218 1.04 -2.42 -0.38
CA GLN A 218 0.22 -3.21 -1.30
C GLN A 218 -1.16 -3.51 -0.69
N ALA A 219 -1.21 -3.90 0.58
CA ALA A 219 -2.48 -4.08 1.30
C ALA A 219 -3.31 -2.80 1.37
N SER A 220 -2.66 -1.64 1.56
CA SER A 220 -3.33 -0.34 1.59
C SER A 220 -3.95 0.04 0.23
N LEU A 221 -3.29 -0.32 -0.89
CA LEU A 221 -3.85 -0.14 -2.24
C LEU A 221 -5.17 -0.91 -2.39
N ILE A 222 -5.20 -2.16 -1.98
CA ILE A 222 -6.41 -3.00 -2.01
C ILE A 222 -7.53 -2.37 -1.18
N SER A 223 -7.23 -1.97 0.06
CA SER A 223 -8.22 -1.35 0.96
C SER A 223 -8.76 -0.02 0.40
N ARG A 224 -7.91 0.81 -0.20
CA ARG A 224 -8.30 2.07 -0.84
C ARG A 224 -9.17 1.83 -2.08
N ALA A 225 -8.78 0.89 -2.95
CA ALA A 225 -9.57 0.55 -4.13
C ALA A 225 -10.99 0.08 -3.76
N ARG A 226 -11.11 -0.74 -2.71
CA ARG A 226 -12.39 -1.23 -2.16
C ARG A 226 -13.30 -0.12 -1.65
N SER A 227 -12.76 0.98 -1.14
CA SER A 227 -13.55 2.04 -0.49
C SER A 227 -14.54 2.75 -1.43
N ASP A 228 -14.21 2.77 -2.73
CA ASP A 228 -15.08 3.27 -3.81
C ASP A 228 -14.77 2.49 -5.10
N ARG A 229 -15.43 1.32 -5.24
CA ARG A 229 -15.18 0.40 -6.35
C ARG A 229 -15.42 1.05 -7.70
N LYS A 230 -14.44 0.90 -8.59
CA LYS A 230 -14.48 1.42 -9.96
C LYS A 230 -14.51 0.27 -10.96
N ARG A 231 -15.07 0.54 -12.15
CA ARG A 231 -15.10 -0.41 -13.26
C ARG A 231 -13.82 -0.30 -14.06
N ILE A 232 -13.02 -1.35 -14.03
CA ILE A 232 -11.75 -1.39 -14.76
C ILE A 232 -11.85 -2.39 -15.91
N VAL A 233 -11.54 -1.92 -17.13
CA VAL A 233 -11.53 -2.77 -18.31
C VAL A 233 -10.16 -3.41 -18.52
N LEU A 234 -10.16 -4.73 -18.75
CA LEU A 234 -9.01 -5.56 -19.05
C LEU A 234 -9.19 -6.11 -20.48
N PRO A 235 -8.57 -5.48 -21.48
CA PRO A 235 -8.82 -5.84 -22.90
C PRO A 235 -8.24 -7.19 -23.30
N GLU A 236 -7.25 -7.70 -22.59
CA GLU A 236 -6.44 -8.86 -22.98
C GLU A 236 -6.90 -10.15 -22.28
N ALA A 237 -8.22 -10.41 -22.25
CA ALA A 237 -8.83 -11.54 -21.55
C ALA A 237 -8.45 -12.94 -22.09
N THR A 238 -7.68 -13.01 -23.16
CA THR A 238 -7.09 -14.28 -23.66
C THR A 238 -5.84 -14.71 -22.90
N ASP A 239 -5.23 -13.81 -22.11
CA ASP A 239 -4.07 -14.13 -21.27
C ASP A 239 -4.55 -14.78 -19.95
N PRO A 240 -4.03 -15.97 -19.58
CA PRO A 240 -4.44 -16.67 -18.37
C PRO A 240 -4.19 -15.85 -17.09
N ARG A 241 -3.15 -15.02 -17.05
CA ARG A 241 -2.84 -14.15 -15.91
C ARG A 241 -3.91 -13.08 -15.69
N ILE A 242 -4.51 -12.57 -16.76
CA ILE A 242 -5.61 -11.61 -16.70
C ILE A 242 -6.86 -12.25 -16.08
N LEU A 243 -7.19 -13.50 -16.42
CA LEU A 243 -8.32 -14.22 -15.84
C LEU A 243 -8.10 -14.56 -14.36
N GLN A 244 -6.88 -14.98 -14.01
CA GLN A 244 -6.50 -15.24 -12.61
C GLN A 244 -6.55 -13.95 -11.77
N ALA A 245 -6.05 -12.84 -12.29
CA ALA A 245 -6.14 -11.55 -11.62
C ALA A 245 -7.60 -11.06 -11.50
N ALA A 246 -8.42 -11.28 -12.53
CA ALA A 246 -9.84 -10.93 -12.50
C ALA A 246 -10.60 -11.70 -11.42
N ASP A 247 -10.37 -13.00 -11.28
CA ASP A 247 -10.94 -13.82 -10.21
C ASP A 247 -10.56 -13.27 -8.82
N GLU A 248 -9.27 -13.01 -8.58
CA GLU A 248 -8.81 -12.46 -7.30
C GLU A 248 -9.44 -11.09 -7.00
N LEU A 249 -9.46 -10.18 -7.98
CA LEU A 249 -10.03 -8.84 -7.86
C LEU A 249 -11.53 -8.86 -7.55
N LEU A 250 -12.28 -9.76 -8.19
CA LEU A 250 -13.71 -9.95 -8.00
C LEU A 250 -14.04 -10.61 -6.66
N THR A 251 -13.28 -11.64 -6.29
CA THR A 251 -13.44 -12.36 -5.02
C THR A 251 -13.15 -11.43 -3.83
N ARG A 252 -12.08 -10.62 -3.93
CA ARG A 252 -11.70 -9.64 -2.91
C ARG A 252 -12.43 -8.31 -3.03
N GLU A 253 -13.37 -8.17 -3.96
CA GLU A 253 -14.18 -6.97 -4.18
C GLU A 253 -13.34 -5.68 -4.40
N VAL A 254 -12.20 -5.79 -5.06
CA VAL A 254 -11.26 -4.66 -5.27
C VAL A 254 -11.77 -3.70 -6.33
N ALA A 255 -12.32 -4.23 -7.42
CA ALA A 255 -12.86 -3.47 -8.54
C ALA A 255 -13.97 -4.28 -9.24
N ASP A 256 -14.85 -3.59 -9.95
CA ASP A 256 -15.75 -4.23 -10.91
C ASP A 256 -14.99 -4.43 -12.22
N ILE A 257 -14.92 -5.66 -12.72
CA ILE A 257 -14.09 -6.00 -13.88
C ILE A 257 -14.91 -6.10 -15.15
N VAL A 258 -14.39 -5.49 -16.22
CA VAL A 258 -14.91 -5.66 -17.59
C VAL A 258 -13.85 -6.38 -18.41
N LEU A 259 -14.17 -7.56 -18.93
CA LEU A 259 -13.33 -8.35 -19.82
C LEU A 259 -13.76 -8.12 -21.27
N VAL A 260 -12.80 -7.94 -22.18
CA VAL A 260 -13.09 -7.75 -23.61
C VAL A 260 -12.74 -9.01 -24.37
N GLY A 261 -13.71 -9.56 -25.10
CA GLY A 261 -13.52 -10.75 -25.94
C GLY A 261 -14.82 -11.54 -26.14
N ASP A 262 -14.68 -12.72 -26.70
CA ASP A 262 -15.79 -13.67 -26.88
C ASP A 262 -16.15 -14.34 -25.53
N ALA A 263 -17.42 -14.26 -25.14
CA ALA A 263 -17.87 -14.74 -23.84
C ALA A 263 -17.76 -16.26 -23.69
N GLU A 264 -17.99 -17.04 -24.76
CA GLU A 264 -17.88 -18.50 -24.69
C GLU A 264 -16.42 -18.93 -24.50
N GLN A 265 -15.50 -18.29 -25.24
CA GLN A 265 -14.07 -18.54 -25.13
C GLN A 265 -13.50 -18.13 -23.77
N ILE A 266 -13.87 -16.95 -23.25
CA ILE A 266 -13.42 -16.48 -21.94
C ILE A 266 -13.90 -17.42 -20.83
N ASN A 267 -15.18 -17.80 -20.84
CA ASN A 267 -15.73 -18.71 -19.82
C ASN A 267 -15.13 -20.11 -19.90
N ALA A 268 -14.91 -20.64 -21.11
CA ALA A 268 -14.23 -21.92 -21.31
C ALA A 268 -12.80 -21.89 -20.76
N HIS A 269 -12.04 -20.86 -21.07
CA HIS A 269 -10.66 -20.69 -20.60
C HIS A 269 -10.60 -20.49 -19.05
N ALA A 270 -11.53 -19.72 -18.49
CA ALA A 270 -11.64 -19.57 -17.03
C ALA A 270 -11.92 -20.92 -16.33
N ALA A 271 -12.81 -21.74 -16.91
CA ALA A 271 -13.11 -23.08 -16.39
C ALA A 271 -11.88 -24.02 -16.47
N GLU A 272 -11.09 -23.96 -17.54
CA GLU A 272 -9.84 -24.71 -17.67
C GLU A 272 -8.80 -24.31 -16.62
N LEU A 273 -8.75 -23.02 -16.25
CA LEU A 273 -7.85 -22.47 -15.24
C LEU A 273 -8.37 -22.69 -13.81
N GLY A 274 -9.63 -23.07 -13.64
CA GLY A 274 -10.27 -23.25 -12.33
C GLY A 274 -10.56 -21.92 -11.61
N VAL A 275 -10.79 -20.82 -12.36
CA VAL A 275 -11.06 -19.47 -11.82
C VAL A 275 -12.51 -19.05 -12.10
N ASP A 276 -13.08 -18.21 -11.23
CA ASP A 276 -14.45 -17.71 -11.35
C ASP A 276 -14.51 -16.24 -11.78
N VAL A 277 -14.84 -16.02 -13.04
CA VAL A 277 -15.05 -14.69 -13.62
C VAL A 277 -16.54 -14.35 -13.84
N SER A 278 -17.46 -15.11 -13.25
CA SER A 278 -18.91 -14.97 -13.46
C SER A 278 -19.46 -13.60 -13.05
N LYS A 279 -18.81 -12.90 -12.14
CA LYS A 279 -19.15 -11.53 -11.73
C LYS A 279 -18.59 -10.46 -12.68
N ALA A 280 -17.69 -10.80 -13.60
CA ALA A 280 -17.18 -9.86 -14.59
C ALA A 280 -18.23 -9.58 -15.67
N ARG A 281 -18.27 -8.33 -16.14
CA ARG A 281 -18.97 -8.00 -17.38
C ARG A 281 -18.09 -8.37 -18.58
N ILE A 282 -18.56 -9.26 -19.45
CA ILE A 282 -17.86 -9.61 -20.69
C ILE A 282 -18.48 -8.85 -21.85
N VAL A 283 -17.62 -8.23 -22.70
CA VAL A 283 -18.04 -7.39 -23.83
C VAL A 283 -17.24 -7.78 -25.06
N SER A 284 -17.92 -8.01 -26.19
CA SER A 284 -17.26 -8.32 -27.46
C SER A 284 -16.95 -7.06 -28.28
N VAL A 285 -15.80 -7.02 -28.93
CA VAL A 285 -15.48 -5.99 -29.94
C VAL A 285 -16.36 -6.11 -31.18
N ASP A 286 -17.00 -7.23 -31.39
CA ASP A 286 -17.95 -7.47 -32.50
C ASP A 286 -19.38 -7.13 -32.13
N ASP A 287 -19.66 -6.60 -30.91
CA ASP A 287 -20.96 -6.05 -30.57
C ASP A 287 -21.29 -4.86 -31.50
N PRO A 288 -22.33 -5.00 -32.37
CA PRO A 288 -22.56 -4.03 -33.42
C PRO A 288 -23.00 -2.67 -32.89
N GLU A 289 -23.68 -2.62 -31.73
CA GLU A 289 -24.16 -1.38 -31.12
C GLU A 289 -22.99 -0.62 -30.50
N LEU A 290 -22.17 -1.31 -29.70
CA LEU A 290 -21.00 -0.68 -29.07
C LEU A 290 -19.93 -0.28 -30.09
N ASN A 291 -19.65 -1.16 -31.08
CA ASN A 291 -18.69 -0.85 -32.14
C ASN A 291 -19.10 0.42 -32.90
N GLU A 292 -20.37 0.53 -33.33
CA GLU A 292 -20.87 1.72 -34.04
C GLU A 292 -20.82 2.97 -33.15
N LYS A 293 -21.25 2.85 -31.89
CA LYS A 293 -21.20 3.94 -30.89
C LYS A 293 -19.76 4.48 -30.76
N TYR A 294 -18.78 3.59 -30.62
CA TYR A 294 -17.37 3.95 -30.43
C TYR A 294 -16.74 4.46 -31.72
N ALA A 295 -17.06 3.86 -32.86
CA ALA A 295 -16.54 4.30 -34.16
C ALA A 295 -16.99 5.73 -34.53
N VAL A 296 -18.26 6.06 -34.30
CA VAL A 296 -18.78 7.42 -34.53
C VAL A 296 -18.05 8.45 -33.68
N GLU A 297 -17.87 8.16 -32.38
CA GLU A 297 -17.18 9.08 -31.50
C GLU A 297 -15.67 9.16 -31.81
N PHE A 298 -15.01 8.03 -32.12
CA PHE A 298 -13.60 8.04 -32.50
C PHE A 298 -13.37 8.84 -33.81
N ALA A 299 -14.23 8.68 -34.82
CA ALA A 299 -14.17 9.47 -36.05
C ALA A 299 -14.33 10.97 -35.75
N ARG A 300 -15.25 11.34 -34.86
CA ARG A 300 -15.43 12.73 -34.37
C ARG A 300 -14.16 13.26 -33.71
N LEU A 301 -13.56 12.51 -32.81
CA LEU A 301 -12.34 12.90 -32.09
C LEU A 301 -11.14 13.08 -33.03
N ARG A 302 -11.08 12.29 -34.09
CA ARG A 302 -9.97 12.27 -35.06
C ARG A 302 -10.28 12.95 -36.40
N GLN A 303 -11.41 13.65 -36.53
CA GLN A 303 -11.84 14.32 -37.76
C GLN A 303 -10.74 15.22 -38.34
N LYS A 304 -10.07 16.03 -37.50
CA LYS A 304 -8.96 16.91 -37.91
C LYS A 304 -7.74 16.17 -38.46
N LYS A 305 -7.65 14.87 -38.24
CA LYS A 305 -6.59 13.97 -38.76
C LYS A 305 -7.04 13.17 -39.99
N GLY A 306 -8.27 13.44 -40.49
CA GLY A 306 -8.80 12.81 -41.69
C GLY A 306 -9.31 11.36 -41.51
N VAL A 307 -9.55 10.91 -40.26
CA VAL A 307 -10.09 9.56 -40.01
C VAL A 307 -11.54 9.51 -40.45
N THR A 308 -11.86 8.59 -41.39
CA THR A 308 -13.22 8.33 -41.85
C THR A 308 -13.96 7.41 -40.90
N LEU A 309 -15.31 7.40 -40.95
CA LEU A 309 -16.11 6.48 -40.13
C LEU A 309 -15.80 5.01 -40.42
N GLU A 310 -15.53 4.66 -41.68
CA GLU A 310 -15.16 3.30 -42.06
C GLU A 310 -13.82 2.88 -41.44
N GLN A 311 -12.81 3.74 -41.49
CA GLN A 311 -11.54 3.52 -40.80
C GLN A 311 -11.74 3.44 -39.27
N ALA A 312 -12.61 4.25 -38.72
CA ALA A 312 -12.92 4.24 -37.29
C ALA A 312 -13.53 2.90 -36.86
N ARG A 313 -14.49 2.36 -37.63
CA ARG A 313 -15.10 1.03 -37.37
C ARG A 313 -14.08 -0.10 -37.29
N GLU A 314 -13.07 -0.07 -38.18
CA GLU A 314 -11.99 -1.07 -38.14
C GLU A 314 -11.02 -0.82 -36.97
N THR A 315 -10.68 0.45 -36.70
CA THR A 315 -9.75 0.81 -35.61
C THR A 315 -10.29 0.42 -34.24
N VAL A 316 -11.58 0.65 -33.97
CA VAL A 316 -12.17 0.35 -32.64
C VAL A 316 -12.39 -1.14 -32.38
N LYS A 317 -12.16 -2.02 -33.37
CA LYS A 317 -12.10 -3.48 -33.16
C LYS A 317 -10.79 -3.91 -32.49
N ASP A 318 -9.76 -3.08 -32.52
CA ASP A 318 -8.55 -3.32 -31.75
C ASP A 318 -8.84 -3.23 -30.25
N LEU A 319 -8.38 -4.22 -29.49
CA LEU A 319 -8.71 -4.36 -28.05
C LEU A 319 -8.31 -3.14 -27.22
N SER A 320 -7.13 -2.56 -27.51
CA SER A 320 -6.64 -1.37 -26.77
C SER A 320 -7.46 -0.12 -27.14
N TYR A 321 -7.82 0.05 -28.41
CA TYR A 321 -8.71 1.14 -28.83
C TYR A 321 -10.12 0.96 -28.27
N PHE A 322 -10.67 -0.25 -28.30
CA PHE A 322 -11.99 -0.55 -27.75
C PHE A 322 -12.06 -0.25 -26.24
N GLY A 323 -11.12 -0.78 -25.46
CA GLY A 323 -11.02 -0.53 -24.03
C GLY A 323 -10.85 0.96 -23.72
N THR A 324 -10.01 1.67 -24.48
CA THR A 324 -9.82 3.13 -24.33
C THR A 324 -11.10 3.90 -24.66
N MET A 325 -11.87 3.48 -25.67
CA MET A 325 -13.18 4.08 -25.98
C MET A 325 -14.21 3.80 -24.89
N MET A 326 -14.21 2.61 -24.25
CA MET A 326 -15.05 2.33 -23.09
C MET A 326 -14.79 3.34 -21.96
N VAL A 327 -13.51 3.59 -21.67
CA VAL A 327 -13.11 4.57 -20.64
C VAL A 327 -13.56 5.98 -21.04
N HIS A 328 -13.33 6.39 -22.28
CA HIS A 328 -13.73 7.71 -22.78
C HIS A 328 -15.24 7.93 -22.67
N MET A 329 -16.04 6.95 -23.08
CA MET A 329 -17.50 7.02 -23.10
C MET A 329 -18.15 6.83 -21.72
N GLY A 330 -17.39 6.45 -20.68
CA GLY A 330 -17.88 6.22 -19.32
C GLY A 330 -18.49 4.83 -19.11
N ASP A 331 -18.26 3.90 -20.06
CA ASP A 331 -18.67 2.50 -19.93
C ASP A 331 -17.70 1.71 -19.03
N ALA A 332 -16.48 2.26 -18.78
CA ALA A 332 -15.52 1.90 -17.75
C ALA A 332 -14.91 3.16 -17.14
N ASP A 333 -14.34 3.05 -15.93
CA ASP A 333 -13.74 4.16 -15.20
C ASP A 333 -12.22 4.24 -15.41
N GLY A 334 -11.59 3.12 -15.78
CA GLY A 334 -10.17 3.02 -16.11
C GLY A 334 -9.84 1.78 -16.93
N MET A 335 -8.62 1.69 -17.43
CA MET A 335 -8.11 0.57 -18.23
C MET A 335 -6.74 0.11 -17.74
N VAL A 336 -6.52 -1.20 -17.70
CA VAL A 336 -5.21 -1.83 -17.53
C VAL A 336 -4.97 -2.78 -18.70
N SER A 337 -3.85 -2.61 -19.43
CA SER A 337 -3.48 -3.41 -20.62
C SER A 337 -1.97 -3.50 -20.72
N GLY A 338 -1.43 -4.35 -21.60
CA GLY A 338 0.02 -4.49 -21.84
C GLY A 338 0.59 -5.85 -21.45
N ALA A 339 -0.23 -6.80 -20.98
CA ALA A 339 0.20 -8.17 -20.67
C ALA A 339 0.68 -8.92 -21.94
N ILE A 340 0.04 -8.64 -23.07
CA ILE A 340 0.37 -9.22 -24.38
C ILE A 340 0.97 -8.15 -25.30
N ASN A 341 0.39 -6.96 -25.31
CA ASN A 341 0.72 -5.88 -26.23
C ASN A 341 1.97 -5.09 -25.77
N THR A 342 2.50 -4.26 -26.67
CA THR A 342 3.60 -3.35 -26.33
C THR A 342 3.06 -2.11 -25.61
N THR A 343 3.89 -1.47 -24.80
CA THR A 343 3.60 -0.17 -24.15
C THR A 343 3.07 0.87 -25.13
N ALA A 344 3.65 0.96 -26.35
CA ALA A 344 3.17 1.88 -27.37
C ALA A 344 1.73 1.57 -27.80
N HIS A 345 1.35 0.30 -27.91
CA HIS A 345 0.01 -0.12 -28.30
C HIS A 345 -1.04 0.21 -27.25
N THR A 346 -0.68 0.16 -25.98
CA THR A 346 -1.55 0.58 -24.86
C THR A 346 -1.67 2.10 -24.75
N ILE A 347 -0.55 2.82 -24.90
CA ILE A 347 -0.49 4.26 -24.58
C ILE A 347 -0.98 5.14 -25.75
N VAL A 348 -0.70 4.76 -27.01
CA VAL A 348 -1.09 5.58 -28.17
C VAL A 348 -2.59 5.84 -28.25
N PRO A 349 -3.50 4.86 -28.04
CA PRO A 349 -4.93 5.12 -27.98
C PRO A 349 -5.31 6.15 -26.89
N SER A 350 -4.67 6.05 -25.72
CA SER A 350 -4.93 6.99 -24.60
C SER A 350 -4.57 8.42 -24.96
N PHE A 351 -3.45 8.67 -25.63
CA PHE A 351 -3.10 10.00 -26.12
C PHE A 351 -4.04 10.52 -27.20
N GLN A 352 -4.58 9.64 -28.01
CA GLN A 352 -5.46 10.01 -29.11
C GLN A 352 -6.89 10.30 -28.63
N ILE A 353 -7.38 9.58 -27.64
CA ILE A 353 -8.78 9.53 -27.20
C ILE A 353 -8.96 10.24 -25.86
N ILE A 354 -8.26 9.82 -24.80
CA ILE A 354 -8.41 10.32 -23.44
C ILE A 354 -7.82 11.73 -23.31
N LYS A 355 -6.62 11.94 -23.85
CA LYS A 355 -5.84 13.19 -23.79
C LYS A 355 -5.45 13.57 -22.35
N THR A 356 -4.80 14.72 -22.22
CA THR A 356 -4.43 15.28 -20.92
C THR A 356 -5.63 15.91 -20.21
N LYS A 357 -5.64 15.84 -18.88
CA LYS A 357 -6.60 16.57 -18.05
C LYS A 357 -6.38 18.08 -18.18
N PRO A 358 -7.43 18.92 -17.97
CA PRO A 358 -7.28 20.37 -17.97
C PRO A 358 -6.18 20.80 -16.98
N GLY A 359 -5.26 21.66 -17.45
CA GLY A 359 -4.12 22.14 -16.65
C GLY A 359 -2.88 21.24 -16.66
N ALA A 360 -2.97 20.00 -17.13
CA ALA A 360 -1.78 19.17 -17.31
C ALA A 360 -1.08 19.50 -18.63
N ALA A 361 0.18 19.91 -18.56
CA ALA A 361 0.99 20.27 -19.73
C ALA A 361 1.35 19.04 -20.59
N LEU A 362 1.43 17.85 -19.98
CA LEU A 362 1.82 16.60 -20.65
C LEU A 362 1.33 15.38 -19.84
N VAL A 363 1.45 14.21 -20.46
CA VAL A 363 1.38 12.93 -19.76
C VAL A 363 2.80 12.57 -19.32
N SER A 364 2.95 12.21 -18.08
CA SER A 364 4.20 11.75 -17.47
C SER A 364 3.97 10.44 -16.71
N SER A 365 5.00 9.97 -16.03
CA SER A 365 4.91 8.78 -15.20
C SER A 365 5.54 8.99 -13.84
N CYS A 366 5.17 8.15 -12.89
CA CYS A 366 5.96 7.98 -11.68
C CYS A 366 6.11 6.50 -11.32
N PHE A 367 7.11 6.21 -10.50
CA PHE A 367 7.23 4.94 -9.78
C PHE A 367 7.02 5.17 -8.30
N LEU A 368 6.25 4.29 -7.68
CA LEU A 368 6.18 4.17 -6.24
C LEU A 368 7.32 3.25 -5.82
N MET A 369 8.31 3.82 -5.15
CA MET A 369 9.50 3.11 -4.69
C MET A 369 9.27 2.69 -3.25
N LEU A 370 8.93 1.42 -3.04
CA LEU A 370 8.67 0.86 -1.72
C LEU A 370 10.02 0.49 -1.10
N MET A 371 10.44 1.30 -0.13
CA MET A 371 11.62 1.03 0.68
C MET A 371 11.24 0.10 1.83
N GLU A 372 12.18 -0.27 2.67
CA GLU A 372 11.96 -1.16 3.79
C GLU A 372 10.91 -0.64 4.79
N ASP A 373 10.87 0.69 5.01
CA ASP A 373 10.05 1.35 6.03
C ASP A 373 9.22 2.54 5.54
N ARG A 374 9.29 2.86 4.22
CA ARG A 374 8.64 4.04 3.64
C ARG A 374 8.43 3.94 2.14
N VAL A 375 7.61 4.83 1.60
CA VAL A 375 7.35 4.94 0.15
C VAL A 375 7.86 6.26 -0.38
N TYR A 376 8.58 6.21 -1.50
CA TYR A 376 8.97 7.37 -2.28
C TYR A 376 8.25 7.38 -3.64
N VAL A 377 8.02 8.57 -4.17
CA VAL A 377 7.47 8.77 -5.53
C VAL A 377 8.56 9.36 -6.41
N TYR A 378 8.93 8.66 -7.47
CA TYR A 378 9.97 9.07 -8.42
C TYR A 378 9.35 9.45 -9.77
N GLY A 379 9.44 10.68 -10.19
CA GLY A 379 8.90 11.21 -11.46
C GLY A 379 9.90 12.09 -12.22
N ASP A 380 9.92 12.16 -13.55
CA ASP A 380 9.43 11.18 -14.50
C ASP A 380 10.51 10.15 -14.80
N CYS A 381 10.13 8.88 -14.90
CA CYS A 381 11.10 7.79 -15.08
C CYS A 381 10.85 6.93 -16.34
N ALA A 382 9.77 7.18 -17.11
CA ALA A 382 9.41 6.30 -18.22
C ALA A 382 8.90 6.99 -19.52
N VAL A 383 8.49 8.26 -19.47
CA VAL A 383 7.78 8.89 -20.59
C VAL A 383 8.53 10.08 -21.19
N THR A 384 8.80 11.14 -20.40
CA THR A 384 9.28 12.42 -20.93
C THR A 384 10.79 12.51 -20.96
N THR A 385 11.41 12.53 -22.15
CA THR A 385 12.86 12.46 -22.31
C THR A 385 13.59 13.68 -21.76
N ASN A 386 13.24 14.88 -22.24
CA ASN A 386 13.86 16.15 -21.85
C ASN A 386 12.76 17.19 -21.64
N PRO A 387 12.17 17.28 -20.44
CA PRO A 387 11.11 18.23 -20.16
C PRO A 387 11.63 19.67 -20.17
N THR A 388 10.84 20.60 -20.71
CA THR A 388 11.06 22.03 -20.48
C THR A 388 10.83 22.39 -19.00
N PRO A 389 11.30 23.54 -18.48
CA PRO A 389 11.01 23.94 -17.10
C PRO A 389 9.51 23.95 -16.77
N GLU A 390 8.65 24.37 -17.68
CA GLU A 390 7.20 24.35 -17.51
C GLU A 390 6.67 22.90 -17.42
N GLN A 391 7.15 22.00 -18.28
CA GLN A 391 6.79 20.60 -18.26
C GLN A 391 7.28 19.91 -16.97
N LEU A 392 8.50 20.23 -16.53
CA LEU A 392 9.06 19.68 -15.29
C LEU A 392 8.28 20.15 -14.05
N ALA A 393 7.82 21.40 -14.05
CA ALA A 393 6.91 21.92 -13.03
C ALA A 393 5.56 21.14 -13.01
N GLY A 394 5.00 20.87 -14.19
CA GLY A 394 3.78 20.07 -14.33
C GLY A 394 3.97 18.63 -13.84
N ILE A 395 5.13 18.01 -14.11
CA ILE A 395 5.48 16.67 -13.58
C ILE A 395 5.52 16.71 -12.05
N ALA A 396 6.10 17.74 -11.44
CA ALA A 396 6.19 17.88 -9.99
C ALA A 396 4.81 17.96 -9.34
N VAL A 397 3.91 18.80 -9.88
CA VAL A 397 2.53 18.95 -9.38
C VAL A 397 1.75 17.64 -9.54
N SER A 398 1.81 17.00 -10.72
CA SER A 398 1.13 15.72 -10.95
C SER A 398 1.66 14.59 -10.07
N SER A 399 2.98 14.54 -9.81
CA SER A 399 3.58 13.54 -8.93
C SER A 399 3.19 13.76 -7.46
N ALA A 400 3.02 15.01 -7.03
CA ALA A 400 2.50 15.35 -5.71
C ALA A 400 1.02 14.91 -5.55
N GLU A 401 0.18 15.17 -6.56
CA GLU A 401 -1.22 14.70 -6.57
C GLU A 401 -1.28 13.17 -6.51
N THR A 402 -0.43 12.49 -7.27
CA THR A 402 -0.30 11.03 -7.24
C THR A 402 0.12 10.54 -5.86
N ALA A 403 1.11 11.19 -5.22
CA ALA A 403 1.53 10.85 -3.85
C ALA A 403 0.36 10.90 -2.86
N VAL A 404 -0.44 11.99 -2.89
CA VAL A 404 -1.64 12.15 -2.05
C VAL A 404 -2.65 11.02 -2.30
N ALA A 405 -2.94 10.70 -3.56
CA ALA A 405 -3.89 9.64 -3.93
C ALA A 405 -3.49 8.28 -3.32
N PHE A 406 -2.18 8.01 -3.24
CA PHE A 406 -1.64 6.79 -2.64
C PHE A 406 -1.29 6.92 -1.14
N GLY A 407 -1.65 8.02 -0.49
CA GLY A 407 -1.49 8.22 0.95
C GLY A 407 -0.08 8.62 1.38
N VAL A 408 0.72 9.12 0.46
CA VAL A 408 2.05 9.67 0.74
C VAL A 408 1.94 11.19 0.85
N GLU A 409 2.34 11.77 1.99
CA GLU A 409 2.38 13.22 2.17
C GLU A 409 3.42 13.82 1.20
N PRO A 410 3.05 14.75 0.29
CA PRO A 410 3.96 15.21 -0.73
C PRO A 410 4.94 16.25 -0.19
N ARG A 411 6.22 15.89 -0.13
CA ARG A 411 7.36 16.78 0.07
C ARG A 411 8.26 16.66 -1.15
N VAL A 412 8.16 17.63 -2.05
CA VAL A 412 8.73 17.53 -3.41
C VAL A 412 10.15 18.07 -3.47
N ALA A 413 11.09 17.23 -3.86
CA ALA A 413 12.47 17.57 -4.15
C ALA A 413 12.70 17.67 -5.67
N MET A 414 13.01 18.87 -6.18
CA MET A 414 13.41 19.08 -7.56
C MET A 414 14.89 18.81 -7.71
N LEU A 415 15.23 17.61 -8.20
CA LEU A 415 16.58 17.08 -8.16
C LEU A 415 17.53 17.76 -9.15
N SER A 416 18.75 17.98 -8.68
CA SER A 416 19.87 18.53 -9.44
C SER A 416 21.19 18.03 -8.86
N TYR A 417 22.28 18.18 -9.60
CA TYR A 417 23.63 18.05 -9.04
C TYR A 417 24.00 19.23 -8.13
N SER A 418 23.16 20.25 -8.03
CA SER A 418 23.33 21.44 -7.20
C SER A 418 22.31 21.50 -6.08
N THR A 419 22.71 22.03 -4.92
CA THR A 419 21.80 22.39 -3.83
C THR A 419 21.86 23.92 -3.65
N GLY A 420 20.69 24.58 -3.82
CA GLY A 420 20.60 26.04 -3.78
C GLY A 420 21.53 26.70 -4.81
N THR A 421 22.49 27.49 -4.34
CA THR A 421 23.42 28.25 -5.20
C THR A 421 24.79 27.58 -5.35
N SER A 422 24.95 26.30 -4.95
CA SER A 422 26.26 25.63 -4.95
C SER A 422 26.79 25.31 -6.35
N GLY A 423 25.93 25.17 -7.35
CA GLY A 423 26.27 24.94 -8.75
C GLY A 423 25.68 25.99 -9.67
N LYS A 424 26.15 26.04 -10.91
CA LYS A 424 25.66 26.92 -11.98
C LYS A 424 25.65 26.18 -13.31
N GLY A 425 24.76 26.58 -14.19
CA GLY A 425 24.69 26.06 -15.55
C GLY A 425 23.23 25.84 -16.01
N PRO A 426 23.04 25.60 -17.32
CA PRO A 426 21.70 25.52 -17.90
C PRO A 426 20.81 24.46 -17.25
N ASP A 427 21.37 23.33 -16.81
CA ASP A 427 20.59 22.27 -16.14
C ASP A 427 20.11 22.73 -14.74
N VAL A 428 20.95 23.49 -14.01
CA VAL A 428 20.56 24.07 -12.71
C VAL A 428 19.51 25.15 -12.91
N ASP A 429 19.72 26.04 -13.88
CA ASP A 429 18.82 27.15 -14.19
C ASP A 429 17.41 26.63 -14.58
N ALA A 430 17.36 25.53 -15.35
CA ALA A 430 16.11 24.88 -15.72
C ALA A 430 15.35 24.33 -14.50
N VAL A 431 16.04 23.75 -13.53
CA VAL A 431 15.42 23.26 -12.29
C VAL A 431 14.97 24.41 -11.39
N VAL A 432 15.74 25.50 -11.31
CA VAL A 432 15.35 26.71 -10.58
C VAL A 432 14.06 27.29 -11.15
N GLU A 433 13.99 27.44 -12.48
CA GLU A 433 12.79 27.94 -13.17
C GLU A 433 11.59 27.00 -12.96
N ALA A 434 11.78 25.69 -13.11
CA ALA A 434 10.74 24.68 -12.88
C ALA A 434 10.20 24.74 -11.44
N THR A 435 11.08 24.91 -10.45
CA THR A 435 10.69 25.01 -9.03
C THR A 435 9.82 26.27 -8.80
N ALA A 436 10.22 27.41 -9.39
CA ALA A 436 9.45 28.65 -9.28
C ALA A 436 8.04 28.49 -9.91
N ARG A 437 7.97 27.92 -11.12
CA ARG A 437 6.70 27.66 -11.82
C ARG A 437 5.80 26.67 -11.06
N ALA A 438 6.37 25.61 -10.46
CA ALA A 438 5.59 24.67 -9.66
C ALA A 438 4.97 25.34 -8.42
N ARG A 439 5.68 26.27 -7.76
CA ARG A 439 5.13 27.10 -6.68
C ARG A 439 4.03 28.04 -7.14
N GLU A 440 4.11 28.56 -8.36
CA GLU A 440 3.04 29.38 -8.96
C GLU A 440 1.79 28.52 -9.27
N MET A 441 1.99 27.28 -9.77
CA MET A 441 0.90 26.35 -10.10
C MET A 441 0.17 25.83 -8.84
N ASN A 442 0.92 25.59 -7.77
CA ASN A 442 0.37 25.12 -6.48
C ASN A 442 1.13 25.78 -5.31
N PRO A 443 0.65 26.94 -4.83
CA PRO A 443 1.31 27.69 -3.74
C PRO A 443 1.40 26.96 -2.40
N ASP A 444 0.51 26.00 -2.16
CA ASP A 444 0.47 25.24 -0.90
C ASP A 444 1.41 24.01 -0.92
N LEU A 445 2.01 23.70 -2.07
CA LEU A 445 2.88 22.55 -2.23
C LEU A 445 4.23 22.76 -1.52
N MET A 446 4.56 21.84 -0.60
CA MET A 446 5.90 21.78 -0.03
C MET A 446 6.90 21.33 -1.11
N ILE A 447 7.64 22.27 -1.68
CA ILE A 447 8.58 22.03 -2.76
C ILE A 447 9.90 22.76 -2.54
N GLU A 448 11.01 22.05 -2.76
CA GLU A 448 12.38 22.57 -2.68
C GLU A 448 13.18 22.20 -3.91
N GLY A 449 14.01 23.14 -4.39
CA GLY A 449 14.90 22.91 -5.53
C GLY A 449 15.61 24.18 -5.98
N PRO A 450 16.78 24.01 -6.63
CA PRO A 450 17.46 22.74 -6.91
C PRO A 450 18.03 22.10 -5.65
N ILE A 451 17.96 20.78 -5.54
CA ILE A 451 18.45 20.03 -4.38
C ILE A 451 19.12 18.72 -4.83
N GLN A 452 20.24 18.37 -4.20
CA GLN A 452 20.90 17.09 -4.41
C GLN A 452 20.16 15.98 -3.66
N TYR A 453 20.26 14.75 -4.17
CA TYR A 453 19.56 13.61 -3.60
C TYR A 453 19.91 13.34 -2.13
N ASP A 454 21.20 13.43 -1.76
CA ASP A 454 21.66 13.29 -0.38
C ASP A 454 21.03 14.33 0.56
N ALA A 455 20.95 15.59 0.13
CA ALA A 455 20.32 16.64 0.91
C ALA A 455 18.77 16.49 0.99
N ALA A 456 18.17 15.80 0.03
CA ALA A 456 16.72 15.54 0.04
C ALA A 456 16.32 14.44 1.03
N VAL A 457 17.18 13.43 1.28
CA VAL A 457 16.85 12.24 2.09
C VAL A 457 17.53 12.20 3.45
N ASP A 458 18.71 12.84 3.64
CA ASP A 458 19.49 12.79 4.87
C ASP A 458 19.33 14.06 5.70
N GLU A 459 18.81 13.93 6.92
CA GLU A 459 18.58 15.07 7.81
C GLU A 459 19.88 15.78 8.24
N ALA A 460 20.99 15.07 8.37
CA ALA A 460 22.26 15.68 8.78
C ALA A 460 22.85 16.53 7.65
N VAL A 461 22.75 16.02 6.40
CA VAL A 461 23.13 16.77 5.19
C VAL A 461 22.21 17.97 4.99
N ALA A 462 20.91 17.79 5.16
CA ALA A 462 19.91 18.85 5.07
C ALA A 462 20.17 20.00 6.05
N LYS A 463 20.44 19.68 7.32
CA LYS A 463 20.78 20.68 8.35
C LYS A 463 21.97 21.55 7.97
N THR A 464 22.91 21.00 7.20
CA THR A 464 24.11 21.74 6.75
C THR A 464 23.84 22.57 5.51
N LYS A 465 23.12 22.00 4.51
CA LYS A 465 22.93 22.62 3.19
C LYS A 465 21.69 23.52 3.12
N LEU A 466 20.58 23.13 3.76
CA LEU A 466 19.27 23.80 3.71
C LEU A 466 18.55 23.74 5.07
N PRO A 467 19.07 24.36 6.15
CA PRO A 467 18.57 24.18 7.53
C PRO A 467 17.11 24.63 7.74
N ASN A 468 16.58 25.50 6.88
CA ASN A 468 15.22 26.04 7.00
C ASN A 468 14.23 25.44 6.00
N SER A 469 14.64 24.46 5.20
CA SER A 469 13.76 23.84 4.22
C SER A 469 12.77 22.88 4.88
N PRO A 470 11.45 22.93 4.57
CA PRO A 470 10.48 21.96 5.05
C PRO A 470 10.56 20.61 4.33
N VAL A 471 11.35 20.51 3.26
CA VAL A 471 11.48 19.35 2.38
C VAL A 471 12.81 18.62 2.57
N ALA A 472 13.91 19.38 2.71
CA ALA A 472 15.25 18.80 2.81
C ALA A 472 15.35 17.81 4.00
N GLY A 473 15.93 16.65 3.76
CA GLY A 473 16.05 15.53 4.71
C GLY A 473 14.75 14.75 4.95
N LYS A 474 13.63 15.16 4.33
CA LYS A 474 12.29 14.59 4.54
C LYS A 474 11.50 14.45 3.25
N ALA A 475 12.17 14.54 2.09
CA ALA A 475 11.51 14.43 0.81
C ALA A 475 10.84 13.06 0.62
N THR A 476 9.67 13.08 0.01
CA THR A 476 8.88 11.89 -0.32
C THR A 476 8.61 11.78 -1.81
N VAL A 477 8.69 12.91 -2.54
CA VAL A 477 8.52 12.97 -3.99
C VAL A 477 9.79 13.54 -4.61
N PHE A 478 10.37 12.81 -5.57
CA PHE A 478 11.65 13.14 -6.20
C PHE A 478 11.45 13.35 -7.69
N ILE A 479 11.69 14.57 -8.17
CA ILE A 479 11.53 14.93 -9.57
C ILE A 479 12.89 14.99 -10.24
N PHE A 480 13.11 14.09 -11.17
CA PHE A 480 14.35 14.01 -11.93
C PHE A 480 14.36 15.00 -13.11
N PRO A 481 15.48 15.66 -13.40
CA PRO A 481 15.55 16.72 -14.42
C PRO A 481 15.29 16.20 -15.85
N ASN A 482 15.53 14.92 -16.10
CA ASN A 482 15.28 14.28 -17.40
C ASN A 482 15.15 12.76 -17.25
N LEU A 483 14.72 12.10 -18.33
CA LEU A 483 14.49 10.65 -18.35
C LEU A 483 15.73 9.81 -18.05
N ASN A 484 16.91 10.25 -18.49
CA ASN A 484 18.15 9.51 -18.20
C ASN A 484 18.38 9.43 -16.69
N ALA A 485 18.29 10.57 -15.99
CA ALA A 485 18.44 10.61 -14.55
C ALA A 485 17.36 9.79 -13.83
N GLY A 486 16.10 9.93 -14.21
CA GLY A 486 14.97 9.21 -13.60
C GLY A 486 15.03 7.70 -13.83
N ASN A 487 15.23 7.27 -15.08
CA ASN A 487 15.26 5.86 -15.44
C ASN A 487 16.46 5.12 -14.84
N ILE A 488 17.64 5.74 -14.85
CA ILE A 488 18.84 5.18 -14.19
C ILE A 488 18.65 5.17 -12.68
N GLY A 489 18.13 6.28 -12.11
CA GLY A 489 17.98 6.48 -10.67
C GLY A 489 17.06 5.44 -10.04
N TYR A 490 15.84 5.24 -10.56
CA TYR A 490 14.93 4.25 -9.97
C TYR A 490 15.46 2.83 -10.06
N LYS A 491 16.08 2.45 -11.20
CA LYS A 491 16.67 1.12 -11.38
C LYS A 491 17.87 0.89 -10.44
N ALA A 492 18.70 1.91 -10.24
CA ALA A 492 19.82 1.84 -9.31
C ALA A 492 19.31 1.61 -7.87
N VAL A 493 18.30 2.35 -7.42
CA VAL A 493 17.70 2.17 -6.10
C VAL A 493 17.03 0.80 -5.99
N GLN A 494 16.23 0.41 -6.98
CA GLN A 494 15.59 -0.91 -7.00
C GLN A 494 16.60 -2.06 -6.84
N ARG A 495 17.69 -2.01 -7.59
CA ARG A 495 18.68 -3.12 -7.62
C ARG A 495 19.70 -3.08 -6.49
N SER A 496 20.04 -1.89 -5.98
CA SER A 496 21.08 -1.72 -4.97
C SER A 496 20.54 -1.65 -3.54
N ALA A 497 19.34 -1.11 -3.36
CA ALA A 497 18.69 -1.01 -2.05
C ALA A 497 17.59 -2.05 -1.81
N GLY A 498 17.35 -2.96 -2.76
CA GLY A 498 16.29 -3.96 -2.63
C GLY A 498 14.87 -3.38 -2.66
N ALA A 499 14.70 -2.14 -3.08
CA ALA A 499 13.39 -1.50 -3.13
C ALA A 499 12.48 -2.17 -4.17
N VAL A 500 11.18 -2.29 -3.86
CA VAL A 500 10.18 -2.72 -4.82
C VAL A 500 9.70 -1.50 -5.60
N ALA A 501 9.84 -1.53 -6.93
CA ALA A 501 9.38 -0.45 -7.81
C ALA A 501 8.03 -0.80 -8.42
N VAL A 502 6.97 -0.11 -8.02
CA VAL A 502 5.62 -0.29 -8.53
C VAL A 502 5.30 0.81 -9.55
N GLY A 503 5.01 0.40 -10.78
CA GLY A 503 4.77 1.34 -11.88
C GLY A 503 5.30 0.79 -13.23
N PRO A 504 5.34 1.61 -14.31
CA PRO A 504 5.05 3.06 -14.26
C PRO A 504 3.56 3.38 -14.09
N VAL A 505 3.26 4.26 -13.15
CA VAL A 505 1.93 4.82 -12.98
C VAL A 505 1.82 6.05 -13.89
N LEU A 506 0.91 6.02 -14.86
CA LEU A 506 0.70 7.16 -15.77
C LEU A 506 -0.08 8.26 -15.06
N GLN A 507 0.32 9.50 -15.28
CA GLN A 507 -0.28 10.69 -14.68
C GLN A 507 -0.50 11.79 -15.72
N GLY A 508 -1.45 12.69 -15.43
CA GLY A 508 -1.82 13.77 -16.34
C GLY A 508 -2.83 13.39 -17.42
N LEU A 509 -3.26 12.14 -17.53
CA LEU A 509 -4.39 11.73 -18.38
C LEU A 509 -5.73 12.19 -17.77
N ASN A 510 -6.70 12.53 -18.63
CA ASN A 510 -8.04 12.93 -18.19
C ASN A 510 -8.83 11.79 -17.52
N LYS A 511 -8.51 10.54 -17.83
CA LYS A 511 -8.99 9.31 -17.18
C LYS A 511 -7.87 8.30 -17.09
N PRO A 512 -7.84 7.43 -16.07
CA PRO A 512 -6.70 6.54 -15.84
C PRO A 512 -6.62 5.41 -16.86
N VAL A 513 -5.42 5.26 -17.40
CA VAL A 513 -5.02 4.11 -18.20
C VAL A 513 -3.60 3.76 -17.75
N ASN A 514 -3.36 2.51 -17.37
CA ASN A 514 -2.04 2.06 -16.99
C ASN A 514 -1.58 0.89 -17.85
N ASP A 515 -0.25 0.82 -18.03
CA ASP A 515 0.42 -0.18 -18.85
C ASP A 515 1.06 -1.25 -17.99
N LEU A 516 0.98 -2.50 -18.44
CA LEU A 516 1.64 -3.64 -17.83
C LEU A 516 2.95 -3.97 -18.53
N SER A 517 3.88 -4.57 -17.83
CA SER A 517 4.98 -5.29 -18.46
C SER A 517 4.46 -6.62 -19.05
N ARG A 518 4.96 -7.04 -20.21
CA ARG A 518 4.69 -8.37 -20.76
C ARG A 518 5.14 -9.52 -19.83
N GLY A 519 6.08 -9.23 -18.94
CA GLY A 519 6.53 -10.15 -17.90
C GLY A 519 5.83 -9.98 -16.55
N ALA A 520 4.73 -9.23 -16.48
CA ALA A 520 3.97 -9.03 -15.25
C ALA A 520 3.43 -10.35 -14.70
N LEU A 521 3.49 -10.51 -13.39
CA LEU A 521 2.87 -11.61 -12.66
C LEU A 521 1.40 -11.26 -12.37
N VAL A 522 0.62 -12.22 -11.89
CA VAL A 522 -0.78 -12.01 -11.49
C VAL A 522 -0.88 -10.91 -10.42
N GLU A 523 0.00 -10.92 -9.44
CA GLU A 523 0.06 -9.90 -8.39
C GLU A 523 0.33 -8.49 -8.94
N ASP A 524 1.21 -8.35 -9.94
CA ASP A 524 1.47 -7.06 -10.60
C ASP A 524 0.22 -6.52 -11.29
N ILE A 525 -0.58 -7.41 -11.90
CA ILE A 525 -1.84 -7.05 -12.54
C ILE A 525 -2.86 -6.59 -11.50
N VAL A 526 -3.02 -7.35 -10.41
CA VAL A 526 -3.90 -7.00 -9.28
C VAL A 526 -3.55 -5.62 -8.72
N ASN A 527 -2.27 -5.38 -8.45
CA ASN A 527 -1.77 -4.10 -7.93
C ASN A 527 -2.01 -2.95 -8.93
N THR A 528 -1.78 -3.17 -10.22
CA THR A 528 -2.00 -2.15 -11.26
C THR A 528 -3.48 -1.82 -11.43
N VAL A 529 -4.36 -2.80 -11.31
CA VAL A 529 -5.83 -2.57 -11.31
C VAL A 529 -6.24 -1.78 -10.07
N ALA A 530 -5.72 -2.10 -8.89
CA ALA A 530 -5.99 -1.34 -7.66
C ALA A 530 -5.52 0.13 -7.80
N ILE A 531 -4.32 0.35 -8.33
CA ILE A 531 -3.77 1.68 -8.63
C ILE A 531 -4.70 2.44 -9.59
N THR A 532 -5.14 1.79 -10.68
CA THR A 532 -6.03 2.39 -11.67
C THR A 532 -7.39 2.75 -11.06
N ALA A 533 -7.93 1.89 -10.20
CA ALA A 533 -9.17 2.15 -9.48
C ALA A 533 -9.03 3.37 -8.53
N ILE A 534 -7.92 3.47 -7.79
CA ILE A 534 -7.63 4.63 -6.92
C ILE A 534 -7.51 5.92 -7.75
N GLN A 535 -6.83 5.89 -8.88
CA GLN A 535 -6.75 7.04 -9.79
C GLN A 535 -8.13 7.45 -10.33
N ALA A 536 -9.05 6.50 -10.52
CA ALA A 536 -10.40 6.76 -10.99
C ALA A 536 -11.34 7.31 -9.89
N GLN A 537 -10.94 7.26 -8.62
CA GLN A 537 -11.66 7.85 -7.48
C GLN A 537 -11.40 9.35 -7.35
N ALA A 538 -10.30 9.86 -7.93
CA ALA A 538 -9.84 11.25 -7.83
C ALA A 538 -10.58 12.17 -8.89
#